data_a9511aa97832318e41f8d242212f524e
#
_entry.id   a9511aa97832318e41f8d242212f524e
#
_cell.length_a   1.000
_cell.length_b   1.000
_cell.length_c   1.000
_cell.angle_alpha   90.00
_cell.angle_beta   90.00
_cell.angle_gamma   90.00
#
_symmetry.space_group_name_H-M   'P 1'
#
loop_
_entity.id
_entity.type
_entity.pdbx_description
1 polymer ?
#
loop_
_entity_poly.entity_id
_entity_poly.type
_entity_poly.pdbx_seq_one_letter_code
_entity_poly.pdbx_strand_id
1 'polypeptide(L)'
;MIMQLQEQRYYSPEEYLELEVNSEIRHEYIDGQIIPMTGGTPNHNQLALNLSGTLNFLLKRQPYRVFITDQRLWIPKRRIYTYPDVMVVQTPLEYQEGRKDTLVNPVMIAEVLSKSTKSYDRDEKFAAYRTISSFCEYILIDQYTMHVEHYCKTDNNKWIFSEYDDGDVTLNLAAVPCQVLLADIYDQVDFSVEE
;
A
#
# COMPACT_ATOMS: atom_id res chain seq x y z
N MET A 1 13.48 -40.43 -11.51
CA MET A 1 13.37 -39.08 -12.11
C MET A 1 13.83 -38.10 -11.04
N ILE A 2 15.05 -37.59 -11.16
CA ILE A 2 15.65 -36.68 -10.18
C ILE A 2 15.04 -35.31 -10.51
N MET A 3 14.15 -34.78 -9.62
CA MET A 3 13.75 -33.38 -9.69
C MET A 3 15.01 -32.53 -9.46
N GLN A 4 15.51 -31.88 -10.49
CA GLN A 4 16.45 -30.78 -10.31
C GLN A 4 15.72 -29.69 -9.52
N LEU A 5 16.10 -29.47 -8.27
CA LEU A 5 15.81 -28.25 -7.54
C LEU A 5 16.45 -27.12 -8.35
N GLN A 6 15.66 -26.30 -9.02
CA GLN A 6 16.15 -25.03 -9.52
C GLN A 6 16.61 -24.24 -8.29
N GLU A 7 17.89 -23.98 -8.17
CA GLU A 7 18.41 -23.05 -7.16
C GLU A 7 17.73 -21.69 -7.37
N GLN A 8 16.90 -21.29 -6.43
CA GLN A 8 16.25 -20.00 -6.46
C GLN A 8 17.33 -18.93 -6.30
N ARG A 9 17.54 -18.12 -7.33
CA ARG A 9 18.52 -17.02 -7.27
C ARG A 9 18.01 -15.96 -6.31
N TYR A 10 18.87 -15.55 -5.38
CA TYR A 10 18.63 -14.41 -4.50
C TYR A 10 19.38 -13.19 -5.02
N TYR A 11 18.71 -12.05 -5.03
CA TYR A 11 19.23 -10.78 -5.49
C TYR A 11 19.55 -9.87 -4.30
N SER A 12 20.56 -9.02 -4.42
CA SER A 12 20.75 -7.92 -3.49
C SER A 12 19.76 -6.78 -3.79
N PRO A 13 19.53 -5.86 -2.83
CA PRO A 13 18.74 -4.64 -3.10
C PRO A 13 19.29 -3.82 -4.26
N GLU A 14 20.61 -3.75 -4.40
CA GLU A 14 21.31 -3.03 -5.47
C GLU A 14 21.07 -3.68 -6.83
N GLU A 15 21.21 -5.01 -6.92
CA GLU A 15 20.92 -5.77 -8.14
C GLU A 15 19.44 -5.59 -8.57
N TYR A 16 18.51 -5.64 -7.60
CA TYR A 16 17.10 -5.35 -7.90
C TYR A 16 16.92 -3.95 -8.49
N LEU A 17 17.51 -2.93 -7.86
CA LEU A 17 17.37 -1.55 -8.33
C LEU A 17 17.94 -1.34 -9.73
N GLU A 18 19.05 -2.01 -10.08
CA GLU A 18 19.63 -1.99 -11.44
C GLU A 18 18.69 -2.65 -12.47
N LEU A 19 18.05 -3.77 -12.10
CA LEU A 19 17.08 -4.44 -12.96
C LEU A 19 15.81 -3.61 -13.12
N GLU A 20 15.28 -3.05 -12.04
CA GLU A 20 14.04 -2.30 -12.02
C GLU A 20 14.09 -1.00 -12.85
N VAL A 21 15.24 -0.33 -12.90
CA VAL A 21 15.44 0.89 -13.74
C VAL A 21 15.29 0.58 -15.23
N ASN A 22 15.65 -0.63 -15.65
CA ASN A 22 15.62 -1.05 -17.05
C ASN A 22 14.39 -1.90 -17.39
N SER A 23 13.50 -2.15 -16.43
CA SER A 23 12.33 -2.98 -16.63
C SER A 23 11.14 -2.18 -17.19
N GLU A 24 10.40 -2.79 -18.13
CA GLU A 24 9.15 -2.25 -18.66
C GLU A 24 7.96 -2.43 -17.70
N ILE A 25 8.08 -3.39 -16.75
CA ILE A 25 7.06 -3.66 -15.74
C ILE A 25 7.64 -3.47 -14.34
N ARG A 26 6.77 -3.18 -13.36
CA ARG A 26 7.18 -3.05 -11.96
C ARG A 26 7.33 -4.41 -11.28
N HIS A 27 8.27 -4.47 -10.35
CA HIS A 27 8.50 -5.63 -9.51
C HIS A 27 8.61 -5.21 -8.05
N GLU A 28 8.01 -5.98 -7.17
CA GLU A 28 8.36 -5.92 -5.75
C GLU A 28 9.66 -6.70 -5.51
N TYR A 29 10.39 -6.28 -4.48
CA TYR A 29 11.55 -7.01 -3.96
C TYR A 29 11.28 -7.40 -2.52
N ILE A 30 11.33 -8.69 -2.23
CA ILE A 30 11.06 -9.23 -0.90
C ILE A 30 12.24 -10.10 -0.47
N ASP A 31 13.15 -9.53 0.35
CA ASP A 31 14.30 -10.19 0.94
C ASP A 31 15.07 -11.14 -0.02
N GLY A 32 15.40 -10.64 -1.20
CA GLY A 32 16.17 -11.38 -2.22
C GLY A 32 15.34 -11.93 -3.38
N GLN A 33 14.01 -11.88 -3.30
CA GLN A 33 13.13 -12.32 -4.37
C GLN A 33 12.59 -11.12 -5.15
N ILE A 34 12.52 -11.24 -6.47
CA ILE A 34 11.92 -10.25 -7.38
C ILE A 34 10.59 -10.83 -7.87
N ILE A 35 9.50 -10.13 -7.58
CA ILE A 35 8.14 -10.57 -7.86
C ILE A 35 7.52 -9.58 -8.85
N PRO A 36 7.13 -10.00 -10.07
CA PRO A 36 6.50 -9.10 -11.01
C PRO A 36 5.12 -8.67 -10.51
N MET A 37 4.83 -7.38 -10.65
CA MET A 37 3.50 -6.86 -10.37
C MET A 37 2.59 -7.10 -11.57
N THR A 38 1.40 -7.59 -11.31
CA THR A 38 0.34 -7.77 -12.32
C THR A 38 -0.60 -6.56 -12.29
N GLY A 39 -1.26 -6.26 -13.40
CA GLY A 39 -2.28 -5.21 -13.45
C GLY A 39 -3.47 -5.52 -12.53
N GLY A 40 -4.11 -4.48 -12.02
CA GLY A 40 -5.34 -4.59 -11.22
C GLY A 40 -6.59 -4.65 -12.08
N THR A 41 -7.71 -5.08 -11.48
CA THR A 41 -9.05 -5.03 -12.08
C THR A 41 -9.57 -3.59 -12.18
N PRO A 42 -10.65 -3.34 -12.95
CA PRO A 42 -11.31 -2.03 -12.95
C PRO A 42 -11.73 -1.56 -11.55
N ASN A 43 -12.30 -2.45 -10.73
CA ASN A 43 -12.69 -2.13 -9.35
C ASN A 43 -11.48 -1.77 -8.48
N HIS A 44 -10.40 -2.53 -8.59
CA HIS A 44 -9.16 -2.24 -7.88
C HIS A 44 -8.65 -0.82 -8.21
N ASN A 45 -8.58 -0.48 -9.50
CA ASN A 45 -8.14 0.84 -9.93
C ASN A 45 -9.10 1.95 -9.49
N GLN A 46 -10.43 1.70 -9.58
CA GLN A 46 -11.44 2.68 -9.17
C GLN A 46 -11.34 3.00 -7.66
N LEU A 47 -11.20 1.98 -6.81
CA LEU A 47 -11.05 2.14 -5.36
C LEU A 47 -9.79 2.94 -5.00
N ALA A 48 -8.65 2.59 -5.59
CA ALA A 48 -7.40 3.32 -5.38
C ALA A 48 -7.50 4.80 -5.86
N LEU A 49 -8.15 5.03 -7.01
CA LEU A 49 -8.41 6.37 -7.53
C LEU A 49 -9.32 7.19 -6.62
N ASN A 50 -10.43 6.62 -6.18
CA ASN A 50 -11.42 7.30 -5.32
C ASN A 50 -10.79 7.74 -4.00
N LEU A 51 -10.12 6.81 -3.30
CA LEU A 51 -9.45 7.13 -2.05
C LEU A 51 -8.33 8.16 -2.24
N SER A 52 -7.46 7.97 -3.22
CA SER A 52 -6.35 8.89 -3.47
C SER A 52 -6.82 10.28 -3.90
N GLY A 53 -7.85 10.35 -4.73
CA GLY A 53 -8.47 11.60 -5.17
C GLY A 53 -9.07 12.40 -4.00
N THR A 54 -9.85 11.71 -3.16
CA THR A 54 -10.46 12.30 -1.95
C THR A 54 -9.38 12.80 -0.98
N LEU A 55 -8.36 11.99 -0.70
CA LEU A 55 -7.26 12.39 0.17
C LEU A 55 -6.47 13.57 -0.40
N ASN A 56 -6.15 13.54 -1.69
CA ASN A 56 -5.42 14.63 -2.34
C ASN A 56 -6.20 15.95 -2.31
N PHE A 57 -7.52 15.89 -2.44
CA PHE A 57 -8.40 17.07 -2.32
C PHE A 57 -8.45 17.61 -0.89
N LEU A 58 -8.69 16.74 0.11
CA LEU A 58 -8.82 17.10 1.52
C LEU A 58 -7.49 17.60 2.12
N LEU A 59 -6.36 17.05 1.68
CA LEU A 59 -5.04 17.42 2.17
C LEU A 59 -4.39 18.57 1.39
N LYS A 60 -5.12 19.20 0.49
CA LYS A 60 -4.62 20.34 -0.30
C LYS A 60 -4.13 21.47 0.60
N ARG A 61 -2.89 21.92 0.35
CA ARG A 61 -2.18 22.97 1.11
C ARG A 61 -1.81 22.57 2.55
N GLN A 62 -1.92 21.30 2.90
CA GLN A 62 -1.44 20.75 4.17
C GLN A 62 -0.05 20.10 3.98
N PRO A 63 0.69 19.82 5.06
CA PRO A 63 2.04 19.25 4.97
C PRO A 63 2.03 17.75 4.66
N TYR A 64 1.19 17.33 3.70
CA TYR A 64 1.06 15.93 3.27
C TYR A 64 1.10 15.81 1.75
N ARG A 65 1.56 14.67 1.26
CA ARG A 65 1.52 14.30 -0.14
C ARG A 65 0.94 12.90 -0.29
N VAL A 66 0.05 12.75 -1.26
CA VAL A 66 -0.58 11.48 -1.63
C VAL A 66 0.11 10.92 -2.85
N PHE A 67 0.46 9.65 -2.81
CA PHE A 67 1.09 8.90 -3.89
C PHE A 67 0.27 7.65 -4.19
N ILE A 68 0.36 7.17 -5.43
CA ILE A 68 -0.31 5.94 -5.89
C ILE A 68 0.70 5.02 -6.59
N THR A 69 0.39 3.78 -6.66
CA THR A 69 0.97 2.64 -7.40
C THR A 69 2.41 2.74 -7.91
N ASP A 70 2.83 3.83 -8.52
CA ASP A 70 4.18 3.96 -9.12
C ASP A 70 5.24 4.52 -8.15
N GLN A 71 4.83 4.92 -6.94
CA GLN A 71 5.77 5.44 -5.96
C GLN A 71 6.36 4.32 -5.12
N ARG A 72 7.65 4.04 -5.35
CA ARG A 72 8.37 3.01 -4.61
C ARG A 72 8.60 3.40 -3.16
N LEU A 73 8.36 2.44 -2.26
CA LEU A 73 8.64 2.49 -0.83
C LEU A 73 9.75 1.48 -0.50
N TRP A 74 10.74 1.90 0.29
CA TRP A 74 11.75 1.02 0.88
C TRP A 74 11.50 0.77 2.36
N ILE A 75 11.50 -0.50 2.77
CA ILE A 75 11.34 -0.94 4.16
C ILE A 75 12.63 -1.63 4.61
N PRO A 76 13.61 -0.89 5.15
CA PRO A 76 14.97 -1.40 5.36
C PRO A 76 15.03 -2.58 6.32
N LYS A 77 14.24 -2.58 7.40
CA LYS A 77 14.26 -3.67 8.41
C LYS A 77 13.76 -5.02 7.87
N ARG A 78 13.04 -5.01 6.77
CA ARG A 78 12.49 -6.21 6.11
C ARG A 78 13.13 -6.48 4.77
N ARG A 79 13.99 -5.57 4.28
CA ARG A 79 14.61 -5.63 2.94
C ARG A 79 13.54 -5.78 1.85
N ILE A 80 12.51 -4.90 1.90
CA ILE A 80 11.39 -4.92 0.97
C ILE A 80 11.36 -3.61 0.19
N TYR A 81 11.28 -3.70 -1.15
CA TYR A 81 10.78 -2.63 -2.01
C TYR A 81 9.38 -3.01 -2.48
N THR A 82 8.43 -2.11 -2.29
CA THR A 82 7.03 -2.29 -2.68
C THR A 82 6.45 -1.01 -3.25
N TYR A 83 5.28 -1.11 -3.86
CA TYR A 83 4.52 -0.01 -4.45
C TYR A 83 3.09 -0.04 -3.90
N PRO A 84 2.82 0.62 -2.77
CA PRO A 84 1.48 0.64 -2.19
C PRO A 84 0.44 1.23 -3.15
N ASP A 85 -0.79 0.72 -3.13
CA ASP A 85 -1.87 1.25 -3.96
C ASP A 85 -2.15 2.72 -3.68
N VAL A 86 -2.20 3.10 -2.39
CA VAL A 86 -2.25 4.50 -1.95
C VAL A 86 -1.32 4.70 -0.76
N MET A 87 -0.51 5.75 -0.80
CA MET A 87 0.42 6.09 0.27
C MET A 87 0.36 7.58 0.58
N VAL A 88 0.25 7.93 1.86
CA VAL A 88 0.34 9.31 2.34
C VAL A 88 1.63 9.50 3.11
N VAL A 89 2.36 10.56 2.77
CA VAL A 89 3.62 10.95 3.40
C VAL A 89 3.50 12.35 3.96
N GLN A 90 3.89 12.54 5.22
CA GLN A 90 4.03 13.86 5.80
C GLN A 90 5.35 14.51 5.34
N THR A 91 5.30 15.77 4.97
CA THR A 91 6.51 16.50 4.54
C THR A 91 7.37 16.92 5.75
N PRO A 92 8.71 16.94 5.63
CA PRO A 92 9.48 16.71 4.42
C PRO A 92 9.49 15.24 3.97
N LEU A 93 9.55 15.01 2.65
CA LEU A 93 9.73 13.66 2.11
C LEU A 93 11.13 13.16 2.48
N GLU A 94 11.20 11.95 3.00
CA GLU A 94 12.47 11.28 3.28
C GLU A 94 12.69 10.18 2.22
N TYR A 95 13.89 10.18 1.66
CA TYR A 95 14.28 9.25 0.62
C TYR A 95 15.29 8.24 1.12
N GLN A 96 15.32 7.08 0.51
CA GLN A 96 16.41 6.15 0.69
C GLN A 96 17.74 6.84 0.32
N GLU A 97 18.80 6.58 1.09
CA GLU A 97 20.12 7.14 0.86
C GLU A 97 20.58 6.94 -0.58
N GLY A 98 21.06 8.02 -1.22
CA GLY A 98 21.50 8.03 -2.61
C GLY A 98 20.39 8.00 -3.66
N ARG A 99 19.09 8.05 -3.29
CA ARG A 99 17.96 8.00 -4.22
C ARG A 99 17.04 9.21 -4.11
N LYS A 100 16.25 9.44 -5.17
CA LYS A 100 15.22 10.51 -5.23
C LYS A 100 13.86 9.99 -5.67
N ASP A 101 13.74 8.69 -5.87
CA ASP A 101 12.56 7.98 -6.40
C ASP A 101 12.01 6.93 -5.44
N THR A 102 12.61 6.78 -4.27
CA THR A 102 12.25 5.77 -3.28
C THR A 102 12.06 6.42 -1.92
N LEU A 103 10.84 6.39 -1.40
CA LEU A 103 10.46 6.98 -0.12
C LEU A 103 10.65 5.98 1.03
N VAL A 104 10.77 6.52 2.28
CA VAL A 104 10.97 5.69 3.48
C VAL A 104 10.08 6.09 4.67
N ASN A 105 9.29 7.19 4.56
CA ASN A 105 8.56 7.77 5.69
C ASN A 105 7.04 7.93 5.47
N PRO A 106 6.30 6.90 5.01
CA PRO A 106 4.86 6.98 4.95
C PRO A 106 4.25 7.10 6.36
N VAL A 107 3.15 7.85 6.48
CA VAL A 107 2.33 7.89 7.70
C VAL A 107 1.11 7.01 7.60
N MET A 108 0.59 6.84 6.38
CA MET A 108 -0.57 6.02 6.08
C MET A 108 -0.35 5.25 4.77
N ILE A 109 -0.83 4.02 4.71
CA ILE A 109 -0.88 3.19 3.51
C ILE A 109 -2.27 2.59 3.39
N ALA A 110 -2.79 2.50 2.16
CA ALA A 110 -3.96 1.70 1.85
C ALA A 110 -3.64 0.71 0.71
N GLU A 111 -4.15 -0.52 0.85
CA GLU A 111 -4.06 -1.57 -0.15
C GLU A 111 -5.46 -2.05 -0.53
N VAL A 112 -5.69 -2.26 -1.81
CA VAL A 112 -6.92 -2.84 -2.33
C VAL A 112 -6.75 -4.34 -2.45
N LEU A 113 -7.52 -5.08 -1.67
CA LEU A 113 -7.39 -6.54 -1.56
C LEU A 113 -7.81 -7.25 -2.85
N SER A 114 -6.97 -8.16 -3.33
CA SER A 114 -7.27 -9.11 -4.39
C SER A 114 -7.31 -10.56 -3.86
N LYS A 115 -7.90 -11.49 -4.62
CA LYS A 115 -7.91 -12.92 -4.23
C LYS A 115 -6.50 -13.49 -4.02
N SER A 116 -5.52 -13.00 -4.79
CA SER A 116 -4.14 -13.49 -4.75
C SER A 116 -3.29 -12.86 -3.65
N THR A 117 -3.58 -11.62 -3.24
CA THR A 117 -2.71 -10.85 -2.33
C THR A 117 -3.30 -10.67 -0.93
N LYS A 118 -4.60 -10.86 -0.73
CA LYS A 118 -5.30 -10.53 0.53
C LYS A 118 -4.66 -11.08 1.81
N SER A 119 -4.13 -12.30 1.77
CA SER A 119 -3.46 -12.89 2.94
C SER A 119 -2.11 -12.21 3.19
N TYR A 120 -1.34 -11.96 2.12
CA TYR A 120 -0.05 -11.29 2.18
C TYR A 120 -0.19 -9.84 2.68
N ASP A 121 -1.20 -9.11 2.18
CA ASP A 121 -1.47 -7.72 2.57
C ASP A 121 -1.88 -7.61 4.05
N ARG A 122 -2.72 -8.56 4.55
CA ARG A 122 -3.15 -8.59 5.96
C ARG A 122 -2.03 -8.96 6.92
N ASP A 123 -1.14 -9.85 6.54
CA ASP A 123 -0.16 -10.44 7.44
C ASP A 123 1.26 -9.88 7.23
N GLU A 124 1.91 -10.27 6.15
CA GLU A 124 3.34 -10.00 5.93
C GLU A 124 3.61 -8.53 5.59
N LYS A 125 2.82 -7.92 4.68
CA LYS A 125 2.95 -6.49 4.36
C LYS A 125 2.68 -5.63 5.58
N PHE A 126 1.59 -5.89 6.32
CA PHE A 126 1.31 -5.14 7.54
C PHE A 126 2.42 -5.28 8.58
N ALA A 127 2.94 -6.50 8.78
CA ALA A 127 4.09 -6.71 9.68
C ALA A 127 5.35 -5.98 9.21
N ALA A 128 5.56 -5.82 7.90
CA ALA A 128 6.65 -5.05 7.33
C ALA A 128 6.44 -3.54 7.53
N TYR A 129 5.28 -3.00 7.18
CA TYR A 129 4.96 -1.58 7.33
C TYR A 129 5.08 -1.10 8.78
N ARG A 130 4.66 -1.91 9.75
CA ARG A 130 4.81 -1.59 11.19
C ARG A 130 6.24 -1.39 11.65
N THR A 131 7.24 -1.77 10.87
CA THR A 131 8.65 -1.52 11.18
C THR A 131 9.12 -0.11 10.83
N ILE A 132 8.33 0.62 10.03
CA ILE A 132 8.58 2.02 9.66
C ILE A 132 8.12 2.90 10.83
N SER A 133 8.99 3.77 11.32
CA SER A 133 8.72 4.57 12.53
C SER A 133 7.59 5.59 12.35
N SER A 134 7.47 6.18 11.18
CA SER A 134 6.45 7.16 10.83
C SER A 134 5.07 6.53 10.56
N PHE A 135 5.02 5.24 10.25
CA PHE A 135 3.79 4.54 9.86
C PHE A 135 2.86 4.35 11.05
N CYS A 136 1.64 4.86 10.94
CA CYS A 136 0.65 4.82 12.01
C CYS A 136 -0.78 4.49 11.57
N GLU A 137 -1.03 4.31 10.27
CA GLU A 137 -2.37 4.00 9.78
C GLU A 137 -2.32 3.06 8.57
N TYR A 138 -3.13 2.01 8.61
CA TYR A 138 -3.28 1.05 7.52
C TYR A 138 -4.73 0.81 7.18
N ILE A 139 -5.06 0.85 5.90
CA ILE A 139 -6.41 0.63 5.39
C ILE A 139 -6.36 -0.50 4.36
N LEU A 140 -7.22 -1.50 4.53
CA LEU A 140 -7.42 -2.57 3.57
C LEU A 140 -8.83 -2.45 2.99
N ILE A 141 -8.95 -2.37 1.68
CA ILE A 141 -10.21 -2.14 0.97
C ILE A 141 -10.55 -3.38 0.16
N ASP A 142 -11.68 -4.00 0.46
CA ASP A 142 -12.13 -5.16 -0.32
C ASP A 142 -12.75 -4.69 -1.65
N GLN A 143 -12.30 -5.28 -2.78
CA GLN A 143 -12.81 -4.90 -4.09
C GLN A 143 -14.06 -5.70 -4.51
N TYR A 144 -14.44 -6.72 -3.75
CA TYR A 144 -15.55 -7.62 -4.08
C TYR A 144 -16.81 -7.32 -3.28
N THR A 145 -16.64 -6.65 -2.12
CA THR A 145 -17.74 -6.23 -1.25
C THR A 145 -17.41 -4.88 -0.64
N MET A 146 -18.44 -4.11 -0.29
CA MET A 146 -18.23 -2.86 0.47
C MET A 146 -17.76 -3.21 1.88
N HIS A 147 -16.44 -3.31 2.07
CA HIS A 147 -15.82 -3.67 3.34
C HIS A 147 -14.42 -3.06 3.44
N VAL A 148 -14.16 -2.38 4.55
CA VAL A 148 -12.86 -1.76 4.84
C VAL A 148 -12.39 -2.21 6.22
N GLU A 149 -11.17 -2.72 6.28
CA GLU A 149 -10.44 -2.95 7.54
C GLU A 149 -9.51 -1.76 7.79
N HIS A 150 -9.56 -1.24 9.00
CA HIS A 150 -8.82 -0.04 9.38
C HIS A 150 -8.01 -0.28 10.66
N TYR A 151 -6.72 -0.07 10.56
CA TYR A 151 -5.77 -0.24 11.65
C TYR A 151 -5.14 1.10 11.99
N CYS A 152 -5.32 1.59 13.22
CA CYS A 152 -4.73 2.83 13.73
C CYS A 152 -3.76 2.55 14.86
N LYS A 153 -2.57 3.14 14.81
CA LYS A 153 -1.59 3.07 15.87
C LYS A 153 -1.90 4.10 16.96
N THR A 154 -1.89 3.68 18.21
CA THR A 154 -2.07 4.56 19.37
C THR A 154 -0.74 5.04 19.94
N ASP A 155 -0.79 6.06 20.81
CA ASP A 155 0.39 6.61 21.52
C ASP A 155 1.12 5.54 22.34
N ASN A 156 0.43 4.50 22.81
CA ASN A 156 1.01 3.37 23.53
C ASN A 156 1.59 2.28 22.60
N ASN A 157 1.81 2.59 21.34
CA ASN A 157 2.32 1.66 20.32
C ASN A 157 1.44 0.40 20.13
N LYS A 158 0.15 0.50 20.43
CA LYS A 158 -0.86 -0.52 20.16
C LYS A 158 -1.58 -0.19 18.86
N TRP A 159 -2.19 -1.20 18.24
CA TRP A 159 -3.02 -1.04 17.06
C TRP A 159 -4.47 -1.29 17.42
N ILE A 160 -5.34 -0.35 17.05
CA ILE A 160 -6.80 -0.51 17.11
C ILE A 160 -7.24 -0.99 15.74
N PHE A 161 -8.02 -2.04 15.73
CA PHE A 161 -8.66 -2.59 14.54
C PHE A 161 -10.14 -2.21 14.52
N SER A 162 -10.62 -1.78 13.37
CA SER A 162 -12.03 -1.46 13.11
C SER A 162 -12.43 -1.95 11.72
N GLU A 163 -13.68 -2.33 11.55
CA GLU A 163 -14.26 -2.74 10.27
C GLU A 163 -15.45 -1.84 9.92
N TYR A 164 -15.64 -1.61 8.63
CA TYR A 164 -16.71 -0.78 8.10
C TYR A 164 -17.31 -1.45 6.85
N ASP A 165 -18.62 -1.59 6.83
CA ASP A 165 -19.40 -2.26 5.77
C ASP A 165 -20.67 -1.51 5.36
N ASP A 166 -20.87 -0.29 5.89
CA ASP A 166 -22.00 0.59 5.60
C ASP A 166 -21.52 1.87 4.92
N GLY A 167 -22.10 2.19 3.76
CA GLY A 167 -21.75 3.35 2.95
C GLY A 167 -21.93 4.68 3.66
N ASP A 168 -22.85 4.77 4.61
CA ASP A 168 -23.12 6.01 5.37
C ASP A 168 -22.11 6.26 6.49
N VAL A 169 -21.18 5.33 6.73
CA VAL A 169 -20.16 5.47 7.77
C VAL A 169 -18.97 6.28 7.25
N THR A 170 -18.44 7.11 8.12
CA THR A 170 -17.26 7.95 7.86
C THR A 170 -16.04 7.40 8.57
N LEU A 171 -14.99 7.12 7.81
CA LEU A 171 -13.67 6.77 8.34
C LEU A 171 -12.99 8.02 8.90
N ASN A 172 -12.69 8.01 10.19
CA ASN A 172 -11.89 9.05 10.82
C ASN A 172 -10.42 8.65 10.75
N LEU A 173 -9.64 9.35 9.94
CA LEU A 173 -8.23 9.03 9.75
C LEU A 173 -7.39 9.64 10.88
N ALA A 174 -6.53 8.83 11.46
CA ALA A 174 -5.68 9.23 12.59
C ALA A 174 -4.33 9.84 12.13
N ALA A 175 -3.79 9.35 11.02
CA ALA A 175 -2.51 9.82 10.48
C ALA A 175 -2.61 11.20 9.83
N VAL A 176 -3.80 11.58 9.39
CA VAL A 176 -4.06 12.82 8.66
C VAL A 176 -5.38 13.47 9.15
N PRO A 177 -5.48 14.81 9.17
CA PRO A 177 -6.65 15.50 9.74
C PRO A 177 -7.83 15.52 8.77
N CYS A 178 -8.31 14.37 8.34
CA CYS A 178 -9.45 14.26 7.46
C CYS A 178 -10.34 13.05 7.76
N GLN A 179 -11.52 13.10 7.19
CA GLN A 179 -12.55 12.08 7.27
C GLN A 179 -12.96 11.70 5.84
N VAL A 180 -13.20 10.43 5.60
CA VAL A 180 -13.58 9.90 4.30
C VAL A 180 -14.86 9.10 4.45
N LEU A 181 -15.89 9.44 3.69
CA LEU A 181 -17.13 8.67 3.65
C LEU A 181 -16.88 7.35 2.91
N LEU A 182 -17.39 6.24 3.44
CA LEU A 182 -17.19 4.93 2.83
C LEU A 182 -17.80 4.88 1.42
N ALA A 183 -18.97 5.49 1.22
CA ALA A 183 -19.61 5.61 -0.10
C ALA A 183 -18.72 6.33 -1.13
N ASP A 184 -17.89 7.29 -0.73
CA ASP A 184 -16.98 7.99 -1.65
C ASP A 184 -15.84 7.07 -2.12
N ILE A 185 -15.40 6.15 -1.26
CA ILE A 185 -14.38 5.14 -1.64
C ILE A 185 -14.95 4.18 -2.67
N TYR A 186 -16.22 3.78 -2.52
CA TYR A 186 -16.89 2.79 -3.36
C TYR A 186 -17.72 3.40 -4.50
N ASP A 187 -17.60 4.71 -4.75
CA ASP A 187 -18.32 5.34 -5.88
C ASP A 187 -17.93 4.70 -7.20
N GLN A 188 -18.93 4.34 -8.01
CA GLN A 188 -18.79 3.66 -9.31
C GLN A 188 -18.09 2.28 -9.28
N VAL A 189 -18.00 1.63 -8.13
CA VAL A 189 -17.54 0.25 -8.03
C VAL A 189 -18.67 -0.71 -8.38
N ASP A 190 -18.41 -1.64 -9.30
CA ASP A 190 -19.41 -2.62 -9.75
C ASP A 190 -19.13 -4.00 -9.14
N PHE A 191 -19.93 -4.38 -8.16
CA PHE A 191 -19.84 -5.70 -7.50
C PHE A 191 -20.53 -6.84 -8.29
N SER A 192 -21.18 -6.54 -9.41
CA SER A 192 -21.84 -7.56 -10.24
C SER A 192 -20.86 -8.30 -11.16
N VAL A 193 -19.66 -7.77 -11.34
CA VAL A 193 -18.62 -8.38 -12.17
C VAL A 193 -17.91 -9.43 -11.33
N GLU A 194 -18.28 -10.71 -11.52
CA GLU A 194 -17.53 -11.85 -10.99
C GLU A 194 -16.25 -12.08 -11.83
N GLU A 195 -15.11 -12.26 -11.15
CA GLU A 195 -13.86 -12.72 -11.75
C GLU A 195 -13.79 -14.25 -11.80
#